data_c8186454282c6a01a37c60bc1b297199
#
_entry.id   c8186454282c6a01a37c60bc1b297199
#
_cell.length_a   1.000
_cell.length_b   1.000
_cell.length_c   1.000
_cell.angle_alpha   90.00
_cell.angle_beta   90.00
_cell.angle_gamma   90.00
#
_symmetry.space_group_name_H-M   'P 1'
#
loop_
_entity.id
_entity.type
_entity.pdbx_description
1 polymer ?
#
loop_
_entity_poly.entity_id
_entity_poly.type
_entity_poly.pdbx_seq_one_letter_code
_entity_poly.pdbx_strand_id
1 'polypeptide(L)'
;MDATDQAALVAGGDVTPSELLEAAIERIERSNPALNAVVIEWFDHARSVAADPRLPDGPFRGVPFLLKDLYTTFAGQTMSNGNIALKHARMASTTDSTLVSRIKAAGLVVAGRTNSPEMGTLPVTQPVAWGPTHNPWAPGLTPGGSSG
;
A
#
# COMPACT_ATOMS: atom_id res chain seq x y z
N MET A 1 -6.88 15.19 6.66
CA MET A 1 -7.97 14.64 5.81
C MET A 1 -7.85 13.12 5.88
N ASP A 2 -8.88 12.45 6.37
CA ASP A 2 -8.94 11.01 6.45
C ASP A 2 -9.49 10.38 5.16
N ALA A 3 -9.68 9.04 5.13
CA ALA A 3 -10.18 8.34 3.94
C ALA A 3 -11.65 8.69 3.61
N THR A 4 -12.45 9.01 4.62
CA THR A 4 -13.85 9.41 4.44
C THR A 4 -13.95 10.79 3.79
N ASP A 5 -13.12 11.74 4.26
CA ASP A 5 -13.04 13.06 3.65
C ASP A 5 -12.57 12.99 2.20
N GLN A 6 -11.56 12.16 1.92
CA GLN A 6 -11.06 11.96 0.55
C GLN A 6 -12.13 11.37 -0.37
N ALA A 7 -12.87 10.35 0.10
CA ALA A 7 -13.97 9.76 -0.64
C ALA A 7 -15.09 10.79 -0.94
N ALA A 8 -15.39 11.66 0.04
CA ALA A 8 -16.39 12.72 -0.13
C ALA A 8 -15.99 13.73 -1.22
N LEU A 9 -14.71 14.12 -1.28
CA LEU A 9 -14.21 15.01 -2.34
C LEU A 9 -14.35 14.38 -3.74
N VAL A 10 -14.04 13.08 -3.86
CA VAL A 10 -14.23 12.37 -5.14
C VAL A 10 -15.71 12.28 -5.51
N ALA A 11 -16.56 11.93 -4.56
CA ALA A 11 -18.01 11.84 -4.78
C ALA A 11 -18.64 13.20 -5.14
N GLY A 12 -18.12 14.29 -4.56
CA GLY A 12 -18.51 15.67 -4.88
C GLY A 12 -18.00 16.18 -6.23
N GLY A 13 -17.02 15.50 -6.83
CA GLY A 13 -16.37 15.92 -8.06
C GLY A 13 -15.35 17.04 -7.86
N ASP A 14 -14.97 17.33 -6.61
CA ASP A 14 -13.98 18.35 -6.28
C ASP A 14 -12.56 17.92 -6.66
N VAL A 15 -12.29 16.60 -6.62
CA VAL A 15 -11.04 15.99 -7.07
C VAL A 15 -11.31 14.67 -7.78
N THR A 16 -10.40 14.28 -8.68
CA THR A 16 -10.44 12.98 -9.35
C THR A 16 -9.66 11.92 -8.55
N PRO A 17 -9.97 10.62 -8.73
CA PRO A 17 -9.14 9.54 -8.19
C PRO A 17 -7.66 9.66 -8.55
N SER A 18 -7.35 10.09 -9.79
CA SER A 18 -5.98 10.28 -10.26
C SER A 18 -5.26 11.39 -9.51
N GLU A 19 -5.90 12.54 -9.26
CA GLU A 19 -5.30 13.64 -8.49
C GLU A 19 -5.02 13.24 -7.05
N LEU A 20 -5.93 12.50 -6.38
CA LEU A 20 -5.68 11.97 -5.04
C LEU A 20 -4.51 11.00 -5.03
N LEU A 21 -4.44 10.11 -6.02
CA LEU A 21 -3.36 9.14 -6.14
C LEU A 21 -2.01 9.83 -6.32
N GLU A 22 -1.90 10.81 -7.25
CA GLU A 22 -0.64 11.53 -7.47
C GLU A 22 -0.19 12.28 -6.21
N ALA A 23 -1.09 12.93 -5.50
CA ALA A 23 -0.78 13.58 -4.23
C ALA A 23 -0.30 12.59 -3.15
N ALA A 24 -0.78 11.34 -3.17
CA ALA A 24 -0.30 10.28 -2.28
C ALA A 24 1.08 9.78 -2.71
N ILE A 25 1.31 9.56 -4.02
CA ILE A 25 2.60 9.14 -4.58
C ILE A 25 3.68 10.18 -4.26
N GLU A 26 3.43 11.46 -4.51
CA GLU A 26 4.38 12.54 -4.18
C GLU A 26 4.79 12.54 -2.70
N ARG A 27 3.83 12.27 -1.79
CA ARG A 27 4.14 12.16 -0.35
C ARG A 27 4.98 10.92 -0.05
N ILE A 28 4.69 9.79 -0.68
CA ILE A 28 5.48 8.57 -0.52
C ILE A 28 6.90 8.84 -1.01
N GLU A 29 7.09 9.30 -2.24
CA GLU A 29 8.41 9.56 -2.83
C GLU A 29 9.24 10.54 -1.99
N ARG A 30 8.62 11.57 -1.43
CA ARG A 30 9.30 12.54 -0.56
C ARG A 30 9.70 11.96 0.80
N SER A 31 8.86 11.13 1.41
CA SER A 31 9.04 10.70 2.80
C SER A 31 9.68 9.32 2.93
N ASN A 32 9.42 8.44 1.98
CA ASN A 32 9.83 7.03 2.04
C ASN A 32 11.35 6.79 2.07
N PRO A 33 12.20 7.60 1.40
CA PRO A 33 13.65 7.45 1.52
C PRO A 33 14.18 7.53 2.95
N ALA A 34 13.51 8.31 3.82
CA ALA A 34 13.86 8.43 5.22
C ALA A 34 13.15 7.39 6.10
N LEU A 35 11.97 6.92 5.69
CA LEU A 35 11.12 6.04 6.51
C LEU A 35 11.28 4.56 6.19
N ASN A 36 11.53 4.20 4.93
CA ASN A 36 11.50 2.82 4.43
C ASN A 36 10.20 2.08 4.81
N ALA A 37 9.07 2.79 4.67
CA ALA A 37 7.76 2.28 5.04
C ALA A 37 7.05 1.58 3.87
N VAL A 38 7.23 2.07 2.63
CA VAL A 38 6.69 1.46 1.40
C VAL A 38 7.82 0.73 0.71
N VAL A 39 7.67 -0.59 0.52
CA VAL A 39 8.76 -1.46 0.06
C VAL A 39 8.49 -2.13 -1.29
N ILE A 40 7.23 -2.18 -1.71
CA ILE A 40 6.83 -2.62 -3.05
C ILE A 40 5.88 -1.58 -3.61
N GLU A 41 6.29 -0.96 -4.71
CA GLU A 41 5.54 0.12 -5.35
C GLU A 41 4.84 -0.42 -6.60
N TRP A 42 3.55 -0.06 -6.76
CA TRP A 42 2.71 -0.42 -7.91
C TRP A 42 2.12 0.84 -8.55
N PHE A 43 2.87 1.94 -8.59
CA PHE A 43 2.36 3.25 -9.00
C PHE A 43 1.78 3.26 -10.40
N ASP A 44 2.41 2.60 -11.37
CA ASP A 44 1.87 2.53 -12.74
C ASP A 44 0.55 1.74 -12.81
N HIS A 45 0.47 0.62 -12.04
CA HIS A 45 -0.77 -0.11 -11.90
C HIS A 45 -1.86 0.74 -11.25
N ALA A 46 -1.52 1.44 -10.16
CA ALA A 46 -2.45 2.31 -9.45
C ALA A 46 -2.96 3.46 -10.33
N ARG A 47 -2.08 4.09 -11.13
CA ARG A 47 -2.46 5.10 -12.13
C ARG A 47 -3.46 4.56 -13.13
N SER A 48 -3.23 3.36 -13.64
CA SER A 48 -4.15 2.71 -14.57
C SER A 48 -5.51 2.44 -13.95
N VAL A 49 -5.54 2.02 -12.66
CA VAL A 49 -6.78 1.78 -11.91
C VAL A 49 -7.52 3.09 -11.61
N ALA A 50 -6.81 4.12 -11.16
CA ALA A 50 -7.41 5.41 -10.83
C ALA A 50 -8.04 6.11 -12.05
N ALA A 51 -7.47 5.89 -13.24
CA ALA A 51 -7.97 6.44 -14.51
C ALA A 51 -9.10 5.59 -15.13
N ASP A 52 -9.35 4.37 -14.65
CA ASP A 52 -10.37 3.48 -15.24
C ASP A 52 -11.79 3.96 -14.86
N PRO A 53 -12.66 4.31 -15.81
CA PRO A 53 -14.04 4.69 -15.52
C PRO A 53 -14.84 3.59 -14.85
N ARG A 54 -14.41 2.32 -14.98
CA ARG A 54 -15.01 1.15 -14.32
C ARG A 54 -14.53 0.92 -12.88
N LEU A 55 -13.74 1.85 -12.32
CA LEU A 55 -13.36 1.78 -10.91
C LEU A 55 -14.64 1.60 -10.06
N PRO A 56 -14.72 0.56 -9.20
CA PRO A 56 -15.93 0.24 -8.45
C PRO A 56 -16.48 1.45 -7.67
N ASP A 57 -17.80 1.61 -7.73
CA ASP A 57 -18.52 2.68 -7.02
C ASP A 57 -18.81 2.25 -5.58
N GLY A 58 -17.73 2.05 -4.81
CA GLY A 58 -17.79 1.70 -3.41
C GLY A 58 -17.59 2.92 -2.50
N PRO A 59 -17.73 2.75 -1.18
CA PRO A 59 -17.71 3.84 -0.20
C PRO A 59 -16.38 4.61 -0.15
N PHE A 60 -15.31 4.06 -0.70
CA PHE A 60 -13.99 4.69 -0.76
C PHE A 60 -13.46 4.82 -2.19
N ARG A 61 -14.38 5.05 -3.16
CA ARG A 61 -14.00 5.19 -4.57
C ARG A 61 -12.89 6.21 -4.76
N GLY A 62 -11.77 5.77 -5.35
CA GLY A 62 -10.64 6.61 -5.71
C GLY A 62 -9.66 6.92 -4.58
N VAL A 63 -9.93 6.47 -3.36
CA VAL A 63 -9.03 6.72 -2.22
C VAL A 63 -7.78 5.84 -2.34
N PRO A 64 -6.56 6.43 -2.29
CA PRO A 64 -5.31 5.67 -2.30
C PRO A 64 -5.16 4.79 -1.06
N PHE A 65 -4.63 3.58 -1.28
CA PHE A 65 -4.45 2.60 -0.21
C PHE A 65 -3.13 1.84 -0.36
N LEU A 66 -2.54 1.42 0.76
CA LEU A 66 -1.38 0.55 0.80
C LEU A 66 -1.73 -0.75 1.52
N LEU A 67 -1.35 -1.89 0.95
CA LEU A 67 -1.44 -3.19 1.61
C LEU A 67 -0.20 -3.43 2.46
N LYS A 68 -0.35 -4.15 3.56
CA LYS A 68 0.79 -4.70 4.26
C LYS A 68 1.41 -5.84 3.44
N ASP A 69 2.75 -5.95 3.44
CA ASP A 69 3.47 -7.06 2.77
C ASP A 69 3.38 -8.35 3.59
N LEU A 70 2.15 -8.77 3.91
CA LEU A 70 1.86 -9.96 4.72
C LEU A 70 0.51 -10.59 4.36
N TYR A 71 0.52 -11.82 3.86
CA TYR A 71 -0.64 -12.70 3.64
C TYR A 71 -1.83 -12.12 2.84
N THR A 72 -1.65 -11.01 2.15
CA THR A 72 -2.70 -10.34 1.36
C THR A 72 -2.41 -10.49 -0.13
N THR A 73 -2.75 -11.65 -0.73
CA THR A 73 -2.53 -11.88 -2.16
C THR A 73 -3.35 -10.91 -3.02
N PHE A 74 -2.71 -10.35 -4.03
CA PHE A 74 -3.30 -9.46 -5.03
C PHE A 74 -2.94 -10.01 -6.42
N ALA A 75 -3.92 -10.36 -7.24
CA ALA A 75 -3.72 -10.94 -8.56
C ALA A 75 -2.84 -10.06 -9.45
N GLY A 76 -1.81 -10.66 -10.04
CA GLY A 76 -0.82 -9.97 -10.88
C GLY A 76 0.29 -9.24 -10.13
N GLN A 77 0.26 -9.19 -8.79
CA GLN A 77 1.23 -8.46 -7.99
C GLN A 77 2.03 -9.37 -7.05
N THR A 78 3.27 -8.93 -6.75
CA THR A 78 4.17 -9.66 -5.87
C THR A 78 3.90 -9.41 -4.40
N MET A 79 4.33 -10.35 -3.56
CA MET A 79 4.32 -10.26 -2.10
C MET A 79 5.53 -11.01 -1.55
N SER A 80 6.22 -10.44 -0.56
CA SER A 80 7.39 -11.10 0.02
C SER A 80 7.18 -11.64 1.44
N ASN A 81 6.13 -11.20 2.15
CA ASN A 81 5.95 -11.49 3.58
C ASN A 81 7.19 -11.09 4.43
N GLY A 82 7.93 -10.05 4.02
CA GLY A 82 9.19 -9.67 4.67
C GLY A 82 10.33 -10.70 4.51
N ASN A 83 10.15 -11.75 3.70
CA ASN A 83 11.12 -12.83 3.51
C ASN A 83 11.99 -12.59 2.28
N ILE A 84 13.32 -12.76 2.44
CA ILE A 84 14.31 -12.47 1.39
C ILE A 84 14.20 -13.41 0.18
N ALA A 85 13.90 -14.70 0.40
CA ALA A 85 13.75 -15.66 -0.69
C ALA A 85 12.51 -15.37 -1.53
N LEU A 86 11.37 -15.04 -0.89
CA LEU A 86 10.15 -14.65 -1.59
C LEU A 86 10.31 -13.32 -2.34
N LYS A 87 11.04 -12.36 -1.76
CA LYS A 87 11.42 -11.12 -2.46
C LYS A 87 12.18 -11.40 -3.75
N HIS A 88 13.17 -12.28 -3.70
CA HIS A 88 13.99 -12.64 -4.88
C HIS A 88 13.20 -13.48 -5.90
N ALA A 89 12.31 -14.34 -5.43
CA ALA A 89 11.48 -15.18 -6.30
C ALA A 89 10.51 -14.35 -7.17
N ARG A 90 10.10 -13.16 -6.73
CA ARG A 90 9.23 -12.23 -7.46
C ARG A 90 7.96 -12.88 -8.01
N MET A 91 7.43 -13.85 -7.31
CA MET A 91 6.23 -14.57 -7.75
C MET A 91 5.00 -13.68 -7.60
N ALA A 92 4.35 -13.39 -8.72
CA ALA A 92 3.06 -12.72 -8.72
C ALA A 92 1.96 -13.71 -8.30
N SER A 93 1.03 -13.23 -7.47
CA SER A 93 -0.15 -14.01 -7.09
C SER A 93 -1.09 -14.19 -8.27
N THR A 94 -1.71 -15.34 -8.40
CA THR A 94 -2.69 -15.61 -9.48
C THR A 94 -4.11 -15.20 -9.10
N THR A 95 -4.38 -15.03 -7.81
CA THR A 95 -5.71 -14.72 -7.27
C THR A 95 -5.65 -13.65 -6.20
N ASP A 96 -6.75 -12.94 -6.04
CA ASP A 96 -6.97 -12.04 -4.90
C ASP A 96 -7.37 -12.84 -3.66
N SER A 97 -6.87 -12.44 -2.49
CA SER A 97 -7.48 -12.87 -1.22
C SER A 97 -8.86 -12.21 -1.05
N THR A 98 -9.71 -12.79 -0.21
CA THR A 98 -11.02 -12.21 0.11
C THR A 98 -10.92 -10.77 0.61
N LEU A 99 -9.90 -10.46 1.40
CA LEU A 99 -9.64 -9.10 1.87
C LEU A 99 -9.37 -8.16 0.69
N VAL A 100 -8.48 -8.54 -0.23
CA VAL A 100 -8.14 -7.73 -1.40
C VAL A 100 -9.35 -7.53 -2.31
N SER A 101 -10.16 -8.58 -2.53
CA SER A 101 -11.40 -8.46 -3.29
C SER A 101 -12.37 -7.44 -2.69
N ARG A 102 -12.49 -7.41 -1.36
CA ARG A 102 -13.32 -6.44 -0.64
C ARG A 102 -12.76 -5.01 -0.72
N ILE A 103 -11.43 -4.85 -0.61
CA ILE A 103 -10.74 -3.57 -0.79
C ILE A 103 -11.00 -3.00 -2.18
N LYS A 104 -10.86 -3.82 -3.22
CA LYS A 104 -11.17 -3.43 -4.61
C LYS A 104 -12.66 -3.06 -4.77
N ALA A 105 -13.57 -3.86 -4.23
CA ALA A 105 -15.01 -3.59 -4.29
C ALA A 105 -15.41 -2.30 -3.55
N ALA A 106 -14.67 -1.92 -2.51
CA ALA A 106 -14.85 -0.65 -1.82
C ALA A 106 -14.38 0.57 -2.65
N GLY A 107 -13.74 0.36 -3.80
CA GLY A 107 -13.28 1.41 -4.70
C GLY A 107 -11.89 1.96 -4.36
N LEU A 108 -11.17 1.34 -3.41
CA LEU A 108 -9.82 1.76 -3.02
C LEU A 108 -8.80 1.50 -4.14
N VAL A 109 -7.89 2.45 -4.34
CA VAL A 109 -6.79 2.35 -5.31
C VAL A 109 -5.52 1.92 -4.60
N VAL A 110 -5.12 0.66 -4.78
CA VAL A 110 -3.94 0.10 -4.10
C VAL A 110 -2.66 0.48 -4.83
N ALA A 111 -1.81 1.28 -4.18
CA ALA A 111 -0.59 1.84 -4.76
C ALA A 111 0.69 1.04 -4.42
N GLY A 112 0.62 0.04 -3.55
CA GLY A 112 1.80 -0.74 -3.18
C GLY A 112 1.64 -1.47 -1.85
N ARG A 113 2.81 -1.86 -1.28
CA ARG A 113 2.87 -2.56 0.01
C ARG A 113 3.76 -1.84 1.01
N THR A 114 3.30 -1.80 2.24
CA THR A 114 4.10 -1.37 3.38
C THR A 114 4.97 -2.51 3.91
N ASN A 115 6.08 -2.14 4.55
CA ASN A 115 7.01 -3.06 5.18
C ASN A 115 6.34 -3.91 6.28
N SER A 116 6.94 -5.06 6.55
CA SER A 116 6.42 -6.03 7.52
C SER A 116 7.60 -6.87 8.05
N PRO A 117 7.63 -7.27 9.33
CA PRO A 117 8.60 -8.27 9.76
C PRO A 117 8.39 -9.59 9.02
N GLU A 118 9.45 -10.39 8.92
CA GLU A 118 9.39 -11.68 8.26
C GLU A 118 8.26 -12.55 8.82
N MET A 119 7.35 -12.96 7.94
CA MET A 119 6.15 -13.76 8.25
C MET A 119 5.30 -13.17 9.41
N GLY A 120 5.45 -11.88 9.70
CA GLY A 120 4.69 -11.22 10.76
C GLY A 120 5.04 -11.65 12.19
N THR A 121 6.18 -12.29 12.41
CA THR A 121 6.52 -12.99 13.65
C THR A 121 7.03 -12.10 14.78
N LEU A 122 7.34 -10.83 14.51
CA LEU A 122 7.95 -9.92 15.48
C LEU A 122 7.12 -8.63 15.65
N PRO A 123 7.12 -8.00 16.84
CA PRO A 123 6.45 -6.73 17.09
C PRO A 123 7.27 -5.50 16.63
N VAL A 124 8.24 -5.70 15.76
CA VAL A 124 9.09 -4.66 15.17
C VAL A 124 9.25 -4.89 13.67
N THR A 125 9.27 -3.82 12.87
CA THR A 125 9.36 -3.92 11.41
C THR A 125 10.80 -3.72 10.95
N GLN A 126 11.57 -4.82 10.96
CA GLN A 126 13.00 -4.86 10.60
C GLN A 126 13.34 -6.15 9.84
N PRO A 127 12.66 -6.47 8.72
CA PRO A 127 12.97 -7.68 7.97
C PRO A 127 14.33 -7.56 7.27
N VAL A 128 15.05 -8.68 7.16
CA VAL A 128 16.28 -8.75 6.35
C VAL A 128 16.01 -8.39 4.89
N ALA A 129 14.83 -8.74 4.40
CA ALA A 129 14.44 -8.51 3.00
C ALA A 129 14.46 -7.03 2.60
N TRP A 130 14.03 -6.13 3.47
CA TRP A 130 13.80 -4.71 3.14
C TRP A 130 14.53 -3.73 4.06
N GLY A 131 15.11 -4.23 5.16
CA GLY A 131 15.68 -3.39 6.20
C GLY A 131 14.63 -2.80 7.15
N PRO A 132 15.07 -2.01 8.15
CA PRO A 132 14.19 -1.43 9.15
C PRO A 132 13.32 -0.31 8.57
N THR A 133 12.08 -0.22 9.05
CA THR A 133 11.29 1.00 8.95
C THR A 133 11.69 1.92 10.10
N HIS A 134 11.76 3.22 9.84
CA HIS A 134 12.21 4.22 10.81
C HIS A 134 11.06 5.01 11.40
N ASN A 135 11.19 5.35 12.70
CA ASN A 135 10.23 6.19 13.39
C ASN A 135 10.47 7.67 13.07
N PRO A 136 9.52 8.38 12.43
CA PRO A 136 9.71 9.78 12.07
C PRO A 136 9.72 10.74 13.27
N TRP A 137 9.13 10.31 14.41
CA TRP A 137 9.04 11.12 15.62
C TRP A 137 10.26 10.98 16.52
N ALA A 138 10.98 9.86 16.42
CA ALA A 138 12.13 9.56 17.25
C ALA A 138 13.20 8.81 16.45
N PRO A 139 14.07 9.54 15.72
CA PRO A 139 15.15 8.93 14.94
C PRO A 139 16.02 7.99 15.79
N GLY A 140 16.27 6.80 15.26
CA GLY A 140 17.03 5.75 15.97
C GLY A 140 16.15 4.78 16.78
N LEU A 141 14.86 5.05 16.93
CA LEU A 141 13.90 4.11 17.48
C LEU A 141 13.11 3.38 16.40
N THR A 142 12.59 2.20 16.74
CA THR A 142 11.64 1.48 15.88
C THR A 142 10.28 2.16 15.90
N PRO A 143 9.50 2.11 14.80
CA PRO A 143 8.11 2.55 14.80
C PRO A 143 7.19 1.55 15.52
N GLY A 144 7.74 0.43 16.02
CA GLY A 144 6.97 -0.72 16.47
C GLY A 144 6.64 -1.66 15.34
N GLY A 145 5.53 -2.32 15.42
CA GLY A 145 5.08 -3.31 14.43
C GLY A 145 3.87 -4.08 14.92
N SER A 146 3.46 -5.04 14.12
CA SER A 146 4.08 -5.55 12.89
C SER A 146 3.71 -4.77 11.60
N SER A 147 3.02 -3.66 11.69
CA SER A 147 2.71 -2.79 10.53
C SER A 147 3.56 -1.54 10.65
N GLY A 148 4.77 -1.58 10.20
CA GLY A 148 5.78 -0.57 10.34
C GLY A 148 5.45 0.83 9.85
#